data_f53f9afb595df6dd41a382891b151238
#
_entry.id   f53f9afb595df6dd41a382891b151238
#
_cell.length_a   1.000
_cell.length_b   1.000
_cell.length_c   1.000
_cell.angle_alpha   90.00
_cell.angle_beta   90.00
_cell.angle_gamma   90.00
#
_symmetry.space_group_name_H-M   'P 1'
#
loop_
_entity.id
_entity.type
_entity.pdbx_description
1 polymer ?
#
loop_
_entity_poly.entity_id
_entity_poly.type
_entity_poly.pdbx_seq_one_letter_code
_entity_poly.pdbx_strand_id
1 'polypeptide(L)'
;MPKSLLELDMDVNRIARLVQQNPADAWIIGSASREVLEWFSQQPTPAYAYFGNKADIPIAGCGIRRDLHVLVRNLVEMGHRRIVLLIREEHLKPKLSFFATMFQEALEIVGITPGPYNLPVWGYKPEGLRRCLDSLYQITPPTALITTEISILLSIRDYQAQRGIMSPRDVSLINLDPSPFFAWCDPMVAHFSWDTKSLNRRVVRWAKNVALGKDDRRQISTTAKFIKGGTIGPVPKAK
;
A
#
# COMPACT_ATOMS: atom_id res chain seq x y z
N MET A 1 -17.54 -13.53 10.84
CA MET A 1 -17.02 -12.24 10.38
C MET A 1 -16.75 -12.32 8.89
N PRO A 2 -17.05 -11.30 8.08
CA PRO A 2 -16.70 -11.31 6.68
C PRO A 2 -15.17 -11.37 6.56
N LYS A 3 -14.67 -12.30 5.74
CA LYS A 3 -13.26 -12.46 5.47
C LYS A 3 -12.82 -11.45 4.40
N SER A 4 -11.65 -10.84 4.55
CA SER A 4 -11.09 -9.99 3.50
C SER A 4 -10.57 -10.84 2.33
N LEU A 5 -10.40 -10.22 1.16
CA LEU A 5 -9.80 -10.89 -0.01
C LEU A 5 -8.39 -11.42 0.29
N LEU A 6 -7.64 -10.70 1.15
CA LEU A 6 -6.30 -11.11 1.59
C LEU A 6 -6.36 -12.38 2.45
N GLU A 7 -7.31 -12.46 3.42
CA GLU A 7 -7.51 -13.68 4.23
C GLU A 7 -8.00 -14.88 3.42
N LEU A 8 -8.53 -14.63 2.22
CA LEU A 8 -8.88 -15.65 1.23
C LEU A 8 -7.72 -15.93 0.26
N ASP A 9 -6.51 -15.43 0.51
CA ASP A 9 -5.30 -15.59 -0.30
C ASP A 9 -5.47 -15.12 -1.76
N MET A 10 -6.42 -14.22 -2.05
CA MET A 10 -6.84 -13.86 -3.41
C MET A 10 -7.25 -15.08 -4.27
N ASP A 11 -7.62 -16.18 -3.64
CA ASP A 11 -8.05 -17.42 -4.32
C ASP A 11 -9.45 -17.25 -4.87
N VAL A 12 -9.58 -17.35 -6.21
CA VAL A 12 -10.84 -17.15 -6.92
C VAL A 12 -11.92 -18.15 -6.47
N ASN A 13 -11.57 -19.40 -6.16
CA ASN A 13 -12.56 -20.42 -5.75
C ASN A 13 -13.10 -20.13 -4.34
N ARG A 14 -12.24 -19.63 -3.44
CA ARG A 14 -12.66 -19.24 -2.09
C ARG A 14 -13.54 -17.99 -2.14
N ILE A 15 -13.18 -17.03 -3.00
CA ILE A 15 -13.95 -15.80 -3.23
C ILE A 15 -15.29 -16.12 -3.88
N ALA A 16 -15.35 -17.01 -4.87
CA ALA A 16 -16.58 -17.45 -5.49
C ALA A 16 -17.56 -18.04 -4.47
N ARG A 17 -17.07 -18.89 -3.55
CA ARG A 17 -17.90 -19.42 -2.45
C ARG A 17 -18.42 -18.31 -1.53
N LEU A 18 -17.56 -17.32 -1.19
CA LEU A 18 -17.99 -16.16 -0.39
C LEU A 18 -19.12 -15.39 -1.11
N VAL A 19 -18.97 -15.12 -2.40
CA VAL A 19 -19.97 -14.41 -3.20
C VAL A 19 -21.28 -15.20 -3.27
N GLN A 20 -21.22 -16.51 -3.51
CA GLN A 20 -22.42 -17.38 -3.54
C GLN A 20 -23.17 -17.42 -2.20
N GLN A 21 -22.45 -17.35 -1.08
CA GLN A 21 -23.02 -17.35 0.25
C GLN A 21 -23.58 -15.98 0.69
N ASN A 22 -23.26 -14.92 -0.06
CA ASN A 22 -23.66 -13.56 0.26
C ASN A 22 -24.25 -12.87 -0.99
N PRO A 23 -25.53 -13.17 -1.34
CA PRO A 23 -26.15 -12.55 -2.49
C PRO A 23 -26.20 -11.03 -2.32
N ALA A 24 -25.89 -10.31 -3.40
CA ALA A 24 -25.85 -8.85 -3.44
C ALA A 24 -26.29 -8.35 -4.82
N ASP A 25 -26.83 -7.13 -4.87
CA ASP A 25 -27.22 -6.48 -6.13
C ASP A 25 -26.00 -5.93 -6.89
N ALA A 26 -24.89 -5.67 -6.18
CA ALA A 26 -23.64 -5.22 -6.76
C ALA A 26 -22.47 -5.43 -5.79
N TRP A 27 -21.25 -5.54 -6.31
CA TRP A 27 -20.02 -5.72 -5.55
C TRP A 27 -19.07 -4.53 -5.71
N ILE A 28 -18.50 -4.04 -4.61
CA ILE A 28 -17.37 -3.12 -4.61
C ILE A 28 -16.17 -3.88 -4.05
N ILE A 29 -15.13 -4.03 -4.89
CA ILE A 29 -13.98 -4.89 -4.62
C ILE A 29 -12.76 -4.00 -4.38
N GLY A 30 -12.22 -4.03 -3.16
CA GLY A 30 -11.04 -3.26 -2.77
C GLY A 30 -9.73 -3.99 -3.07
N SER A 31 -8.78 -3.34 -3.76
CA SER A 31 -7.37 -3.77 -3.88
C SER A 31 -7.15 -5.24 -4.31
N ALA A 32 -7.98 -5.74 -5.23
CA ALA A 32 -7.93 -7.13 -5.67
C ALA A 32 -6.81 -7.41 -6.69
N SER A 33 -6.42 -8.68 -6.78
CA SER A 33 -5.53 -9.17 -7.83
C SER A 33 -6.21 -9.10 -9.20
N ARG A 34 -5.42 -9.21 -10.27
CA ARG A 34 -5.95 -9.20 -11.64
C ARG A 34 -6.89 -10.38 -11.88
N GLU A 35 -6.52 -11.57 -11.45
CA GLU A 35 -7.29 -12.80 -11.61
C GLU A 35 -8.66 -12.70 -10.92
N VAL A 36 -8.69 -12.10 -9.71
CA VAL A 36 -9.96 -11.86 -8.99
C VAL A 36 -10.85 -10.88 -9.74
N LEU A 37 -10.28 -9.77 -10.25
CA LEU A 37 -11.06 -8.77 -11.00
C LEU A 37 -11.56 -9.33 -12.36
N GLU A 38 -10.77 -10.15 -13.05
CA GLU A 38 -11.17 -10.84 -14.27
C GLU A 38 -12.31 -11.81 -13.98
N TRP A 39 -12.26 -12.54 -12.87
CA TRP A 39 -13.36 -13.40 -12.44
C TRP A 39 -14.65 -12.60 -12.19
N PHE A 40 -14.56 -11.47 -11.44
CA PHE A 40 -15.73 -10.61 -11.20
C PHE A 40 -16.29 -9.99 -12.49
N SER A 41 -15.45 -9.69 -13.48
CA SER A 41 -15.91 -9.12 -14.76
C SER A 41 -16.79 -10.09 -15.57
N GLN A 42 -16.69 -11.39 -15.28
CA GLN A 42 -17.46 -12.46 -15.93
C GLN A 42 -18.75 -12.83 -15.17
N GLN A 43 -18.97 -12.23 -13.98
CA GLN A 43 -20.16 -12.52 -13.19
C GLN A 43 -21.37 -11.71 -13.70
N PRO A 44 -22.61 -12.23 -13.57
CA PRO A 44 -23.82 -11.51 -13.93
C PRO A 44 -24.09 -10.33 -12.99
N THR A 45 -23.66 -10.42 -11.73
CA THR A 45 -23.81 -9.35 -10.75
C THR A 45 -22.81 -8.24 -11.03
N PRO A 46 -23.25 -6.98 -11.19
CA PRO A 46 -22.36 -5.85 -11.44
C PRO A 46 -21.27 -5.70 -10.37
N ALA A 47 -20.05 -5.43 -10.82
CA ALA A 47 -18.91 -5.28 -9.93
C ALA A 47 -18.08 -4.04 -10.27
N TYR A 48 -17.53 -3.41 -9.25
CA TYR A 48 -16.68 -2.21 -9.34
C TYR A 48 -15.39 -2.41 -8.57
N ALA A 49 -14.25 -2.19 -9.21
CA ALA A 49 -12.96 -2.22 -8.55
C ALA A 49 -12.64 -0.85 -7.90
N TYR A 50 -12.26 -0.87 -6.63
CA TYR A 50 -11.76 0.30 -5.91
C TYR A 50 -10.30 0.05 -5.53
N PHE A 51 -9.38 0.66 -6.28
CA PHE A 51 -7.99 0.27 -6.39
C PHE A 51 -7.81 -1.18 -6.90
N GLY A 52 -6.61 -1.56 -7.24
CA GLY A 52 -6.28 -2.90 -7.73
C GLY A 52 -5.64 -2.88 -9.12
N ASN A 53 -5.49 -4.06 -9.69
CA ASN A 53 -4.87 -4.24 -11.00
C ASN A 53 -5.84 -3.91 -12.14
N LYS A 54 -5.28 -3.56 -13.31
CA LYS A 54 -6.09 -3.27 -14.50
C LYS A 54 -6.76 -4.55 -15.02
N ALA A 55 -8.10 -4.51 -15.15
CA ALA A 55 -8.94 -5.56 -15.73
C ALA A 55 -10.10 -4.93 -16.50
N ASP A 56 -10.89 -5.74 -17.22
CA ASP A 56 -12.09 -5.25 -17.93
C ASP A 56 -13.30 -5.13 -16.99
N ILE A 57 -13.17 -4.23 -16.02
CA ILE A 57 -14.16 -3.90 -14.99
C ILE A 57 -14.12 -2.39 -14.73
N PRO A 58 -15.26 -1.73 -14.41
CA PRO A 58 -15.22 -0.34 -13.97
C PRO A 58 -14.35 -0.21 -12.72
N ILE A 59 -13.43 0.74 -12.73
CA ILE A 59 -12.45 0.92 -11.67
C ILE A 59 -12.22 2.39 -11.34
N ALA A 60 -12.01 2.68 -10.06
CA ALA A 60 -11.42 3.92 -9.59
C ALA A 60 -10.14 3.63 -8.81
N GLY A 61 -9.08 4.34 -9.10
CA GLY A 61 -7.80 4.15 -8.44
C GLY A 61 -6.87 5.35 -8.54
N CYS A 62 -5.66 5.18 -8.04
CA CYS A 62 -4.61 6.19 -8.13
C CYS A 62 -3.35 5.59 -8.77
N GLY A 63 -2.80 6.30 -9.73
CA GLY A 63 -1.53 5.94 -10.37
C GLY A 63 -0.36 6.39 -9.51
N ILE A 64 0.18 5.52 -8.67
CA ILE A 64 1.29 5.81 -7.75
C ILE A 64 2.66 5.30 -8.25
N ARG A 65 2.69 4.41 -9.27
CA ARG A 65 3.93 3.75 -9.72
C ARG A 65 5.06 4.74 -10.03
N ARG A 66 4.77 5.74 -10.87
CA ARG A 66 5.76 6.76 -11.24
C ARG A 66 6.30 7.51 -10.02
N ASP A 67 5.40 7.87 -9.12
CA ASP A 67 5.72 8.68 -7.96
C ASP A 67 6.53 7.89 -6.92
N LEU A 68 6.28 6.57 -6.79
CA LEU A 68 7.10 5.68 -5.97
C LEU A 68 8.52 5.54 -6.54
N HIS A 69 8.67 5.41 -7.87
CA HIS A 69 10.00 5.39 -8.50
C HIS A 69 10.76 6.70 -8.25
N VAL A 70 10.06 7.85 -8.34
CA VAL A 70 10.66 9.16 -8.01
C VAL A 70 11.05 9.23 -6.54
N LEU A 71 10.20 8.76 -5.63
CA LEU A 71 10.51 8.73 -4.20
C LEU A 71 11.78 7.91 -3.91
N VAL A 72 11.87 6.68 -4.43
CA VAL A 72 13.03 5.81 -4.19
C VAL A 72 14.30 6.43 -4.79
N ARG A 73 14.22 7.04 -5.99
CA ARG A 73 15.34 7.78 -6.58
C ARG A 73 15.80 8.91 -5.68
N ASN A 74 14.87 9.74 -5.19
CA ASN A 74 15.20 10.86 -4.30
C ASN A 74 15.85 10.36 -3.00
N LEU A 75 15.40 9.24 -2.44
CA LEU A 75 16.03 8.62 -1.28
C LEU A 75 17.48 8.23 -1.60
N VAL A 76 17.72 7.63 -2.76
CA VAL A 76 19.06 7.24 -3.19
C VAL A 76 19.95 8.45 -3.45
N GLU A 77 19.42 9.54 -4.02
CA GLU A 77 20.14 10.81 -4.21
C GLU A 77 20.50 11.47 -2.86
N MET A 78 19.66 11.29 -1.84
CA MET A 78 19.96 11.70 -0.44
C MET A 78 20.94 10.77 0.27
N GLY A 79 21.45 9.74 -0.39
CA GLY A 79 22.46 8.79 0.11
C GLY A 79 21.89 7.49 0.71
N HIS A 80 20.59 7.32 0.76
CA HIS A 80 19.99 6.09 1.30
C HIS A 80 20.29 4.89 0.39
N ARG A 81 20.70 3.77 1.01
CA ARG A 81 20.87 2.47 0.36
C ARG A 81 20.15 1.35 1.12
N ARG A 82 19.95 1.53 2.42
CA ARG A 82 19.22 0.60 3.28
C ARG A 82 17.77 1.05 3.39
N ILE A 83 17.01 0.79 2.32
CA ILE A 83 15.59 1.18 2.17
C ILE A 83 14.74 -0.07 2.38
N VAL A 84 13.79 -0.01 3.29
CA VAL A 84 12.91 -1.13 3.67
C VAL A 84 11.46 -0.71 3.50
N LEU A 85 10.66 -1.56 2.85
CA LEU A 85 9.21 -1.46 2.81
C LEU A 85 8.60 -2.47 3.77
N LEU A 86 7.92 -1.96 4.81
CA LEU A 86 7.18 -2.76 5.78
C LEU A 86 5.71 -2.80 5.40
N ILE A 87 5.28 -3.94 4.90
CA ILE A 87 3.88 -4.25 4.56
C ILE A 87 3.52 -5.60 5.16
N ARG A 88 2.23 -5.90 5.23
CA ARG A 88 1.76 -7.17 5.78
C ARG A 88 2.19 -8.36 4.93
N GLU A 89 2.33 -9.53 5.56
CA GLU A 89 2.77 -10.77 4.90
C GLU A 89 1.87 -11.15 3.72
N GLU A 90 0.57 -10.87 3.80
CA GLU A 90 -0.40 -11.14 2.73
C GLU A 90 -0.10 -10.38 1.44
N HIS A 91 0.65 -9.29 1.53
CA HIS A 91 1.16 -8.55 0.37
C HIS A 91 2.43 -9.16 -0.25
N LEU A 92 3.05 -10.13 0.44
CA LEU A 92 4.30 -10.78 0.03
C LEU A 92 4.09 -12.23 -0.41
N LYS A 93 3.05 -12.91 0.09
CA LYS A 93 2.77 -14.32 -0.15
C LYS A 93 1.29 -14.52 -0.49
N PRO A 94 0.92 -15.52 -1.31
CA PRO A 94 1.81 -16.40 -2.08
C PRO A 94 2.50 -15.70 -3.25
N LYS A 95 2.03 -14.53 -3.66
CA LYS A 95 2.59 -13.66 -4.72
C LYS A 95 2.74 -12.24 -4.20
N LEU A 96 3.73 -11.54 -4.74
CA LEU A 96 3.92 -10.13 -4.44
C LEU A 96 2.71 -9.29 -4.86
N SER A 97 2.25 -8.43 -3.96
CA SER A 97 1.23 -7.43 -4.28
C SER A 97 1.78 -6.37 -5.24
N PHE A 98 0.86 -5.59 -5.79
CA PHE A 98 1.20 -4.45 -6.65
C PHE A 98 2.22 -3.50 -6.00
N PHE A 99 2.06 -3.17 -4.71
CA PHE A 99 3.02 -2.30 -3.99
C PHE A 99 4.40 -2.94 -3.83
N ALA A 100 4.46 -4.23 -3.48
CA ALA A 100 5.72 -4.94 -3.33
C ALA A 100 6.48 -5.03 -4.66
N THR A 101 5.78 -5.35 -5.75
CA THR A 101 6.36 -5.41 -7.10
C THR A 101 6.89 -4.04 -7.55
N MET A 102 6.08 -2.98 -7.38
CA MET A 102 6.52 -1.62 -7.75
C MET A 102 7.75 -1.17 -6.95
N PHE A 103 7.82 -1.54 -5.68
CA PHE A 103 8.95 -1.18 -4.84
C PHE A 103 10.24 -1.91 -5.28
N GLN A 104 10.14 -3.21 -5.63
CA GLN A 104 11.28 -3.95 -6.20
C GLN A 104 11.76 -3.31 -7.49
N GLU A 105 10.86 -3.05 -8.44
CA GLU A 105 11.18 -2.34 -9.69
C GLU A 105 11.87 -0.99 -9.42
N ALA A 106 11.37 -0.23 -8.43
CA ALA A 106 11.95 1.06 -8.07
C ALA A 106 13.40 0.94 -7.54
N LEU A 107 13.70 -0.10 -6.76
CA LEU A 107 15.05 -0.39 -6.28
C LEU A 107 15.98 -0.80 -7.45
N GLU A 108 15.51 -1.68 -8.33
CA GLU A 108 16.28 -2.13 -9.49
C GLU A 108 16.67 -0.97 -10.42
N ILE A 109 15.73 -0.06 -10.70
CA ILE A 109 15.95 1.15 -11.51
C ILE A 109 17.09 2.01 -10.96
N VAL A 110 17.29 2.03 -9.65
CA VAL A 110 18.36 2.82 -9.00
C VAL A 110 19.61 1.98 -8.65
N GLY A 111 19.71 0.76 -9.19
CA GLY A 111 20.87 -0.11 -9.02
C GLY A 111 20.98 -0.81 -7.67
N ILE A 112 19.86 -0.94 -6.95
CA ILE A 112 19.78 -1.74 -5.71
C ILE A 112 19.12 -3.07 -6.05
N THR A 113 19.81 -4.19 -5.84
CA THR A 113 19.23 -5.53 -5.99
C THR A 113 18.27 -5.78 -4.84
N PRO A 114 16.95 -5.96 -5.10
CA PRO A 114 15.97 -6.22 -4.03
C PRO A 114 16.21 -7.58 -3.38
N GLY A 115 15.96 -7.66 -2.08
CA GLY A 115 16.11 -8.91 -1.33
C GLY A 115 15.21 -8.94 -0.09
N PRO A 116 15.32 -10.03 0.72
CA PRO A 116 14.52 -10.18 1.95
C PRO A 116 14.71 -9.05 2.96
N TYR A 117 15.84 -8.36 2.91
CA TYR A 117 16.08 -7.17 3.71
C TYR A 117 15.14 -6.00 3.35
N ASN A 118 14.91 -5.80 2.06
CA ASN A 118 14.09 -4.69 1.57
C ASN A 118 12.59 -4.93 1.75
N LEU A 119 12.17 -6.20 1.77
CA LEU A 119 10.79 -6.67 1.94
C LEU A 119 10.75 -7.79 2.99
N PRO A 120 10.99 -7.49 4.28
CA PRO A 120 11.02 -8.50 5.31
C PRO A 120 9.62 -9.07 5.59
N VAL A 121 9.55 -10.38 5.75
CA VAL A 121 8.34 -11.09 6.17
C VAL A 121 8.28 -11.12 7.69
N TRP A 122 7.17 -10.65 8.29
CA TRP A 122 7.10 -10.50 9.76
C TRP A 122 5.83 -11.06 10.40
N GLY A 123 4.96 -11.72 9.64
CA GLY A 123 3.68 -12.24 10.14
C GLY A 123 2.67 -11.13 10.50
N TYR A 124 1.40 -11.53 10.70
CA TYR A 124 0.29 -10.59 10.85
C TYR A 124 0.18 -9.95 12.25
N LYS A 125 0.86 -10.48 13.27
CA LYS A 125 0.69 -10.04 14.67
C LYS A 125 1.65 -8.91 15.04
N PRO A 126 1.25 -8.00 15.96
CA PRO A 126 2.13 -6.91 16.44
C PRO A 126 3.49 -7.40 16.94
N GLU A 127 3.54 -8.58 17.58
CA GLU A 127 4.78 -9.18 18.08
C GLU A 127 5.72 -9.57 16.92
N GLY A 128 5.16 -10.00 15.77
CA GLY A 128 5.92 -10.28 14.56
C GLY A 128 6.60 -9.02 14.02
N LEU A 129 5.85 -7.90 13.92
CA LEU A 129 6.40 -6.61 13.52
C LEU A 129 7.51 -6.15 14.47
N ARG A 130 7.31 -6.29 15.79
CA ARG A 130 8.32 -5.91 16.78
C ARG A 130 9.61 -6.71 16.60
N ARG A 131 9.54 -8.05 16.48
CA ARG A 131 10.72 -8.88 16.19
C ARG A 131 11.41 -8.51 14.88
N CYS A 132 10.65 -8.17 13.85
CA CYS A 132 11.21 -7.69 12.58
C CYS A 132 11.99 -6.38 12.78
N LEU A 133 11.42 -5.42 13.48
CA LEU A 133 12.10 -4.16 13.80
C LEU A 133 13.36 -4.40 14.66
N ASP A 134 13.29 -5.25 15.70
CA ASP A 134 14.45 -5.61 16.49
C ASP A 134 15.58 -6.19 15.63
N SER A 135 15.25 -7.14 14.73
CA SER A 135 16.22 -7.73 13.81
C SER A 135 16.83 -6.70 12.86
N LEU A 136 16.02 -5.83 12.26
CA LEU A 136 16.49 -4.78 11.36
C LEU A 136 17.46 -3.82 12.07
N TYR A 137 17.10 -3.36 13.26
CA TYR A 137 17.90 -2.37 13.97
C TYR A 137 19.15 -2.96 14.65
N GLN A 138 19.15 -4.24 14.99
CA GLN A 138 20.31 -4.93 15.56
C GLN A 138 21.36 -5.32 14.52
N ILE A 139 20.92 -5.80 13.34
CA ILE A 139 21.84 -6.35 12.32
C ILE A 139 22.26 -5.29 11.32
N THR A 140 21.29 -4.65 10.67
CA THR A 140 21.54 -3.66 9.60
C THR A 140 20.48 -2.57 9.68
N PRO A 141 20.67 -1.56 10.51
CA PRO A 141 19.68 -0.51 10.70
C PRO A 141 19.25 0.14 9.37
N PRO A 142 17.96 0.19 9.06
CA PRO A 142 17.50 0.87 7.86
C PRO A 142 17.76 2.37 7.98
N THR A 143 18.04 3.03 6.86
CA THR A 143 18.14 4.48 6.78
C THR A 143 16.85 5.12 6.26
N ALA A 144 15.99 4.33 5.61
CA ALA A 144 14.64 4.73 5.23
C ALA A 144 13.67 3.56 5.44
N LEU A 145 12.54 3.86 6.09
CA LEU A 145 11.42 2.95 6.28
C LEU A 145 10.20 3.49 5.52
N ILE A 146 9.62 2.65 4.72
CA ILE A 146 8.39 2.92 3.97
C ILE A 146 7.31 1.97 4.46
N THR A 147 6.08 2.44 4.61
CA THR A 147 4.92 1.59 4.96
C THR A 147 3.67 2.05 4.21
N THR A 148 2.67 1.19 4.12
CA THR A 148 1.38 1.48 3.48
C THR A 148 0.28 1.80 4.49
N GLU A 149 0.43 1.40 5.76
CA GLU A 149 -0.64 1.45 6.74
C GLU A 149 -0.30 2.34 7.93
N ILE A 150 -1.26 3.12 8.37
CA ILE A 150 -1.10 3.97 9.56
C ILE A 150 -0.87 3.16 10.84
N SER A 151 -1.44 1.98 10.97
CA SER A 151 -1.23 1.08 12.11
C SER A 151 0.22 0.62 12.22
N ILE A 152 0.84 0.27 11.09
CA ILE A 152 2.26 -0.08 11.01
C ILE A 152 3.12 1.15 11.30
N LEU A 153 2.78 2.30 10.71
CA LEU A 153 3.48 3.57 10.96
C LEU A 153 3.51 3.93 12.46
N LEU A 154 2.35 3.84 13.14
CA LEU A 154 2.26 4.14 14.58
C LEU A 154 3.11 3.17 15.40
N SER A 155 3.07 1.88 15.07
CA SER A 155 3.91 0.86 15.74
C SER A 155 5.41 1.12 15.52
N ILE A 156 5.81 1.57 14.32
CA ILE A 156 7.20 1.97 14.04
C ILE A 156 7.59 3.19 14.88
N ARG A 157 6.75 4.21 14.92
CA ARG A 157 7.03 5.44 15.69
C ARG A 157 7.13 5.17 17.19
N ASP A 158 6.23 4.32 17.72
CA ASP A 158 6.29 3.90 19.11
C ASP A 158 7.59 3.12 19.42
N TYR A 159 7.92 2.15 18.58
CA TYR A 159 9.19 1.42 18.67
C TYR A 159 10.41 2.32 18.65
N GLN A 160 10.44 3.31 17.76
CA GLN A 160 11.51 4.29 17.62
C GLN A 160 11.60 5.19 18.84
N ALA A 161 10.47 5.70 19.34
CA ALA A 161 10.41 6.57 20.51
C ALA A 161 11.00 5.88 21.76
N GLN A 162 10.66 4.61 22.00
CA GLN A 162 11.19 3.82 23.12
C GLN A 162 12.72 3.63 23.08
N ARG A 163 13.36 3.83 21.90
CA ARG A 163 14.80 3.65 21.67
C ARG A 163 15.54 4.96 21.37
N GLY A 164 14.87 6.09 21.47
CA GLY A 164 15.45 7.40 21.16
C GLY A 164 15.80 7.60 19.69
N ILE A 165 15.22 6.78 18.79
CA ILE A 165 15.39 6.89 17.34
C ILE A 165 14.40 7.93 16.81
N MET A 166 14.89 8.90 16.06
CA MET A 166 14.09 10.02 15.58
C MET A 166 14.09 10.10 14.04
N SER A 167 12.92 10.37 13.48
CA SER A 167 12.79 10.75 12.07
C SER A 167 12.74 12.27 11.93
N PRO A 168 13.51 12.89 11.01
CA PRO A 168 14.37 12.28 9.99
C PRO A 168 15.82 12.05 10.44
N ARG A 169 16.21 12.43 11.67
CA ARG A 169 17.60 12.46 12.15
C ARG A 169 18.33 11.11 11.98
N ASP A 170 17.68 10.03 12.40
CA ASP A 170 18.30 8.68 12.44
C ASP A 170 17.74 7.75 11.33
N VAL A 171 16.54 8.02 10.85
CA VAL A 171 15.88 7.25 9.78
C VAL A 171 14.81 8.10 9.11
N SER A 172 14.74 8.05 7.79
CA SER A 172 13.60 8.61 7.03
C SER A 172 12.39 7.70 7.17
N LEU A 173 11.19 8.26 7.42
CA LEU A 173 9.95 7.51 7.60
C LEU A 173 8.88 8.04 6.64
N ILE A 174 8.33 7.15 5.83
CA ILE A 174 7.37 7.47 4.75
C ILE A 174 6.16 6.55 4.84
N ASN A 175 4.96 7.10 4.63
CA ASN A 175 3.74 6.31 4.43
C ASN A 175 3.23 6.46 3.00
N LEU A 176 2.88 5.35 2.34
CA LEU A 176 2.41 5.41 0.95
C LEU A 176 0.94 5.82 0.85
N ASP A 177 0.12 5.53 1.85
CA ASP A 177 -1.29 5.90 1.86
C ASP A 177 -1.52 7.28 2.49
N PRO A 178 -2.54 8.02 2.04
CA PRO A 178 -2.91 9.28 2.66
C PRO A 178 -3.58 9.07 4.01
N SER A 179 -3.35 10.00 4.92
CA SER A 179 -4.10 10.07 6.16
C SER A 179 -4.28 11.52 6.62
N PRO A 180 -5.49 11.93 7.02
CA PRO A 180 -5.71 13.26 7.57
C PRO A 180 -4.98 13.45 8.90
N PHE A 181 -4.62 12.38 9.61
CA PHE A 181 -3.90 12.43 10.87
C PHE A 181 -2.45 12.89 10.72
N PHE A 182 -1.86 12.86 9.52
CA PHE A 182 -0.48 13.32 9.31
C PHE A 182 -0.30 14.82 9.51
N ALA A 183 -1.37 15.60 9.32
CA ALA A 183 -1.35 17.03 9.63
C ALA A 183 -1.21 17.34 11.13
N TRP A 184 -1.50 16.36 12.00
CA TRP A 184 -1.36 16.48 13.46
C TRP A 184 -0.02 15.96 13.99
N CYS A 185 0.82 15.43 13.09
CA CYS A 185 2.14 14.94 13.47
C CYS A 185 3.17 16.08 13.41
N ASP A 186 4.05 16.14 14.40
CA ASP A 186 5.21 17.04 14.40
C ASP A 186 6.49 16.18 14.59
N PRO A 187 7.37 16.15 13.57
CA PRO A 187 7.18 16.67 12.22
C PRO A 187 6.09 15.89 11.46
N MET A 188 5.43 16.58 10.51
CA MET A 188 4.43 15.94 9.62
C MET A 188 5.04 14.77 8.85
N VAL A 189 4.32 13.66 8.80
CA VAL A 189 4.79 12.44 8.11
C VAL A 189 4.87 12.69 6.59
N ALA A 190 5.96 12.26 5.97
CA ALA A 190 6.08 12.19 4.52
C ALA A 190 5.12 11.12 3.97
N HIS A 191 4.28 11.48 2.99
CA HIS A 191 3.25 10.56 2.50
C HIS A 191 2.80 10.91 1.08
N PHE A 192 2.09 9.97 0.44
CA PHE A 192 1.34 10.28 -0.76
C PHE A 192 -0.07 10.76 -0.43
N SER A 193 -0.57 11.65 -1.26
CA SER A 193 -1.94 12.17 -1.20
C SER A 193 -2.58 12.10 -2.58
N TRP A 194 -3.88 11.82 -2.64
CA TRP A 194 -4.68 11.83 -3.86
C TRP A 194 -6.12 12.25 -3.57
N ASP A 195 -6.87 12.58 -4.62
CA ASP A 195 -8.26 13.03 -4.48
C ASP A 195 -9.21 11.85 -4.21
N THR A 196 -9.28 11.44 -2.94
CA THR A 196 -10.22 10.41 -2.47
C THR A 196 -11.68 10.82 -2.66
N LYS A 197 -12.00 12.13 -2.62
CA LYS A 197 -13.38 12.61 -2.80
C LYS A 197 -13.89 12.34 -4.22
N SER A 198 -13.05 12.54 -5.24
CA SER A 198 -13.39 12.19 -6.62
C SER A 198 -13.57 10.70 -6.82
N LEU A 199 -12.69 9.87 -6.24
CA LEU A 199 -12.82 8.42 -6.29
C LEU A 199 -14.13 7.95 -5.64
N ASN A 200 -14.42 8.43 -4.44
CA ASN A 200 -15.64 8.06 -3.70
C ASN A 200 -16.90 8.51 -4.45
N ARG A 201 -16.93 9.76 -4.98
CA ARG A 201 -18.04 10.25 -5.81
C ARG A 201 -18.25 9.38 -7.04
N ARG A 202 -17.18 8.86 -7.62
CA ARG A 202 -17.26 7.96 -8.78
C ARG A 202 -17.92 6.63 -8.42
N VAL A 203 -17.54 6.01 -7.31
CA VAL A 203 -18.14 4.77 -6.82
C VAL A 203 -19.64 4.95 -6.55
N VAL A 204 -20.01 6.02 -5.84
CA VAL A 204 -21.43 6.33 -5.55
C VAL A 204 -22.23 6.56 -6.84
N ARG A 205 -21.66 7.25 -7.82
CA ARG A 205 -22.32 7.47 -9.13
C ARG A 205 -22.51 6.15 -9.87
N TRP A 206 -21.50 5.28 -9.86
CA TRP A 206 -21.60 3.95 -10.45
C TRP A 206 -22.73 3.13 -9.80
N ALA A 207 -22.78 3.06 -8.48
CA ALA A 207 -23.83 2.34 -7.77
C ALA A 207 -25.24 2.86 -8.12
N LYS A 208 -25.42 4.20 -8.21
CA LYS A 208 -26.67 4.79 -8.67
C LYS A 208 -27.01 4.43 -10.12
N ASN A 209 -26.03 4.38 -11.00
CA ASN A 209 -26.24 3.98 -12.40
C ASN A 209 -26.65 2.50 -12.49
N VAL A 210 -26.02 1.62 -11.73
CA VAL A 210 -26.39 0.19 -11.63
C VAL A 210 -27.83 0.02 -11.13
N ALA A 211 -28.20 0.73 -10.06
CA ALA A 211 -29.58 0.72 -9.53
C ALA A 211 -30.63 1.20 -10.53
N LEU A 212 -30.22 2.01 -11.53
CA LEU A 212 -31.07 2.46 -12.63
C LEU A 212 -30.97 1.56 -13.89
N GLY A 213 -30.36 0.36 -13.78
CA GLY A 213 -30.15 -0.57 -14.89
C GLY A 213 -29.17 -0.11 -15.98
N LYS A 214 -28.31 0.88 -15.66
CA LYS A 214 -27.34 1.43 -16.64
C LYS A 214 -26.02 0.66 -16.55
N ASP A 215 -25.48 0.24 -17.71
CA ASP A 215 -24.12 -0.27 -17.81
C ASP A 215 -23.12 0.89 -17.77
N ASP A 216 -22.43 1.06 -16.64
CA ASP A 216 -21.42 2.11 -16.45
C ASP A 216 -20.03 1.50 -16.27
N ARG A 217 -19.28 1.34 -17.36
CA ARG A 217 -17.97 0.70 -17.43
C ARG A 217 -16.79 1.66 -17.34
N ARG A 218 -17.02 2.92 -16.98
CA ARG A 218 -15.95 3.93 -16.94
C ARG A 218 -14.90 3.61 -15.90
N GLN A 219 -13.65 3.70 -16.35
CA GLN A 219 -12.46 3.61 -15.52
C GLN A 219 -11.92 5.02 -15.27
N ILE A 220 -11.55 5.34 -14.03
CA ILE A 220 -10.90 6.59 -13.68
C ILE A 220 -9.63 6.34 -12.85
N SER A 221 -8.65 7.19 -13.06
CA SER A 221 -7.45 7.24 -12.22
C SER A 221 -7.17 8.68 -11.82
N THR A 222 -6.84 8.88 -10.54
CA THR A 222 -6.28 10.15 -10.06
C THR A 222 -4.76 10.06 -10.03
N THR A 223 -4.09 11.21 -9.97
CA THR A 223 -2.64 11.30 -9.77
C THR A 223 -2.34 11.37 -8.28
N ALA A 224 -1.28 10.68 -7.85
CA ALA A 224 -0.71 10.87 -6.53
C ALA A 224 0.10 12.18 -6.49
N LYS A 225 0.17 12.78 -5.31
CA LYS A 225 1.06 13.88 -5.00
C LYS A 225 1.88 13.51 -3.78
N PHE A 226 3.20 13.53 -3.90
CA PHE A 226 4.06 13.31 -2.76
C PHE A 226 4.11 14.57 -1.87
N ILE A 227 3.79 14.40 -0.60
CA ILE A 227 3.90 15.41 0.45
C ILE A 227 5.15 15.10 1.25
N LYS A 228 6.18 15.91 1.08
CA LYS A 228 7.51 15.65 1.66
C LYS A 228 7.47 15.59 3.20
N GLY A 229 6.60 16.36 3.84
CA GLY A 229 6.55 16.43 5.30
C GLY A 229 7.90 16.81 5.92
N GLY A 230 8.13 16.38 7.16
CA GLY A 230 9.37 16.61 7.90
C GLY A 230 10.04 15.32 8.39
N THR A 231 9.54 14.11 7.99
CA THR A 231 10.11 12.83 8.42
C THR A 231 11.07 12.21 7.39
N ILE A 232 11.43 12.95 6.33
CA ILE A 232 12.40 12.53 5.31
C ILE A 232 13.59 13.51 5.30
N GLY A 233 14.79 13.00 5.26
CA GLY A 233 16.03 13.78 5.28
C GLY A 233 17.19 13.03 4.61
N PRO A 234 18.39 13.63 4.58
CA PRO A 234 19.60 12.94 4.09
C PRO A 234 19.90 11.68 4.92
N VAL A 235 20.66 10.76 4.32
CA VAL A 235 21.13 9.58 5.05
C VAL A 235 21.84 10.01 6.34
N PRO A 236 21.54 9.37 7.49
CA PRO A 236 22.23 9.67 8.75
C PRO A 236 23.74 9.47 8.60
N LYS A 237 24.54 10.39 9.13
CA LYS A 237 26.00 10.21 9.19
C LYS A 237 26.31 8.96 10.03
N ALA A 238 27.21 8.13 9.54
CA ALA A 238 27.70 6.99 10.31
C ALA A 238 28.26 7.53 11.65
N LYS A 239 27.78 6.94 12.75
CA LYS A 239 28.32 7.17 14.09
C LYS A 239 29.63 6.41 14.24
#